data_41d737bbc6e7f397d3e8ec7b28853ca1
#
_entry.id   41d737bbc6e7f397d3e8ec7b28853ca1
#
_cell.length_a   1.000
_cell.length_b   1.000
_cell.length_c   1.000
_cell.angle_alpha   90.00
_cell.angle_beta   90.00
_cell.angle_gamma   90.00
#
_symmetry.space_group_name_H-M   'P 1'
#
loop_
_entity.id
_entity.type
_entity.pdbx_description
1 polymer ?
#
loop_
_entity_poly.entity_id
_entity_poly.type
_entity_poly.pdbx_seq_one_letter_code
_entity_poly.pdbx_strand_id
1 'polypeptide(L)'
;MHPLRRKRLILILLVIIGVGAAVALALSALQQNINLFYTPSQIVAGEVPGDARIRAGGMVVEGSLKDSLDVHFDVTDGTHVVTIAYSGILPDLFREGQGIVALGRLDAEGVLQADEVLAKHDEEYMPPEVAKAMNDAKAKKAADGAPASNY
;
A
#
# COMPACT_ATOMS: atom_id res chain seq x y z
N MET A 1 -14.74 55.86 -3.83
CA MET A 1 -14.84 54.82 -2.77
C MET A 1 -14.22 55.33 -1.48
N HIS A 2 -14.97 55.28 -0.36
CA HIS A 2 -14.44 55.73 0.94
C HIS A 2 -13.25 54.86 1.36
N PRO A 3 -12.13 55.44 1.81
CA PRO A 3 -10.89 54.70 2.13
C PRO A 3 -11.11 53.63 3.21
N LEU A 4 -12.07 53.81 4.10
CA LEU A 4 -12.46 52.84 5.14
C LEU A 4 -13.13 51.56 4.56
N ARG A 5 -13.92 51.69 3.50
CA ARG A 5 -14.56 50.57 2.83
C ARG A 5 -13.52 49.72 2.09
N ARG A 6 -12.53 50.35 1.46
CA ARG A 6 -11.44 49.70 0.76
C ARG A 6 -10.56 48.86 1.73
N LYS A 7 -10.24 49.43 2.90
CA LYS A 7 -9.49 48.72 3.94
C LYS A 7 -10.23 47.50 4.46
N ARG A 8 -11.57 47.61 4.68
CA ARG A 8 -12.39 46.46 5.11
C ARG A 8 -12.47 45.38 4.04
N LEU A 9 -12.62 45.75 2.77
CA LEU A 9 -12.63 44.78 1.67
C LEU A 9 -11.29 44.04 1.53
N ILE A 10 -10.17 44.73 1.65
CA ILE A 10 -8.84 44.13 1.61
C ILE A 10 -8.66 43.17 2.79
N LEU A 11 -9.11 43.54 3.98
CA LEU A 11 -9.00 42.71 5.18
C LEU A 11 -9.86 41.43 5.04
N ILE A 12 -11.09 41.55 4.55
CA ILE A 12 -11.96 40.42 4.28
C ILE A 12 -11.34 39.50 3.22
N LEU A 13 -10.79 40.05 2.14
CA LEU A 13 -10.13 39.27 1.10
C LEU A 13 -8.90 38.52 1.66
N LEU A 14 -8.10 39.16 2.49
CA LEU A 14 -6.94 38.55 3.15
C LEU A 14 -7.35 37.41 4.07
N VAL A 15 -8.44 37.57 4.83
CA VAL A 15 -8.97 36.51 5.70
C VAL A 15 -9.46 35.32 4.87
N ILE A 16 -10.19 35.56 3.77
CA ILE A 16 -10.68 34.49 2.88
C ILE A 16 -9.50 33.73 2.26
N ILE A 17 -8.48 34.43 1.78
CA ILE A 17 -7.28 33.81 1.21
C ILE A 17 -6.54 32.99 2.30
N GLY A 18 -6.40 33.54 3.50
CA GLY A 18 -5.74 32.86 4.62
C GLY A 18 -6.48 31.57 5.05
N VAL A 19 -7.80 31.63 5.17
CA VAL A 19 -8.63 30.46 5.51
C VAL A 19 -8.59 29.46 4.37
N GLY A 20 -8.69 29.87 3.12
CA GLY A 20 -8.58 29.00 1.96
C GLY A 20 -7.24 28.26 1.89
N ALA A 21 -6.14 28.96 2.14
CA ALA A 21 -4.80 28.36 2.20
C ALA A 21 -4.69 27.35 3.37
N ALA A 22 -5.21 27.71 4.55
CA ALA A 22 -5.19 26.80 5.71
C ALA A 22 -6.00 25.52 5.45
N VAL A 23 -7.18 25.64 4.85
CA VAL A 23 -8.01 24.47 4.47
C VAL A 23 -7.30 23.62 3.41
N ALA A 24 -6.71 24.24 2.39
CA ALA A 24 -5.95 23.51 1.37
C ALA A 24 -4.77 22.74 1.95
N LEU A 25 -4.02 23.36 2.87
CA LEU A 25 -2.92 22.69 3.60
C LEU A 25 -3.42 21.55 4.49
N ALA A 26 -4.52 21.74 5.20
CA ALA A 26 -5.12 20.69 6.03
C ALA A 26 -5.58 19.50 5.19
N LEU A 27 -6.26 19.73 4.08
CA LEU A 27 -6.68 18.67 3.15
C LEU A 27 -5.48 17.94 2.53
N SER A 28 -4.43 18.68 2.16
CA SER A 28 -3.20 18.09 1.64
C SER A 28 -2.50 17.20 2.69
N ALA A 29 -2.43 17.66 3.94
CA ALA A 29 -1.87 16.88 5.05
C ALA A 29 -2.69 15.61 5.36
N LEU A 30 -4.03 15.70 5.28
CA LEU A 30 -4.89 14.53 5.44
C LEU A 30 -4.67 13.50 4.31
N GLN A 31 -4.55 13.94 3.07
CA GLN A 31 -4.32 13.04 1.93
C GLN A 31 -2.99 12.30 2.02
N GLN A 32 -1.96 12.89 2.61
CA GLN A 32 -0.66 12.25 2.80
C GLN A 32 -0.67 11.17 3.89
N ASN A 33 -1.63 11.20 4.80
CA ASN A 33 -1.71 10.26 5.93
C ASN A 33 -2.65 9.06 5.71
N ILE A 34 -3.37 9.00 4.59
CA ILE A 34 -4.20 7.84 4.26
C ILE A 34 -3.29 6.81 3.60
N ASN A 35 -2.61 6.01 4.42
CA ASN A 35 -1.89 4.82 3.96
C ASN A 35 -2.91 3.74 3.59
N LEU A 36 -3.38 3.79 2.35
CA LEU A 36 -4.30 2.80 1.80
C LEU A 36 -3.60 1.44 1.72
N PHE A 37 -4.28 0.41 2.21
CA PHE A 37 -3.80 -0.96 2.13
C PHE A 37 -4.21 -1.58 0.79
N TYR A 38 -3.24 -2.16 0.10
CA TYR A 38 -3.44 -2.85 -1.17
C TYR A 38 -2.89 -4.27 -1.11
N THR A 39 -3.58 -5.19 -1.74
CA THR A 39 -3.08 -6.54 -1.97
C THR A 39 -2.23 -6.58 -3.25
N PRO A 40 -1.33 -7.56 -3.40
CA PRO A 40 -0.59 -7.77 -4.64
C PRO A 40 -1.47 -7.78 -5.90
N SER A 41 -2.63 -8.41 -5.84
CA SER A 41 -3.59 -8.42 -6.96
C SER A 41 -4.08 -7.02 -7.34
N GLN A 42 -4.37 -6.16 -6.39
CA GLN A 42 -4.81 -4.79 -6.63
C GLN A 42 -3.69 -3.91 -7.20
N ILE A 43 -2.45 -4.15 -6.75
CA ILE A 43 -1.27 -3.44 -7.27
C ILE A 43 -1.05 -3.81 -8.74
N VAL A 44 -1.09 -5.10 -9.07
CA VAL A 44 -0.95 -5.59 -10.46
C VAL A 44 -2.10 -5.12 -11.35
N ALA A 45 -3.32 -5.01 -10.80
CA ALA A 45 -4.49 -4.49 -11.51
C ALA A 45 -4.40 -2.97 -11.81
N GLY A 46 -3.42 -2.26 -11.25
CA GLY A 46 -3.23 -0.83 -11.46
C GLY A 46 -4.21 0.05 -10.67
N GLU A 47 -4.78 -0.46 -9.59
CA GLU A 47 -5.71 0.28 -8.72
C GLU A 47 -5.01 1.31 -7.83
N VAL A 48 -3.68 1.29 -7.79
CA VAL A 48 -2.86 2.18 -6.96
C VAL A 48 -2.70 3.53 -7.66
N PRO A 49 -3.01 4.66 -7.00
CA PRO A 49 -2.70 5.97 -7.52
C PRO A 49 -1.18 6.16 -7.70
N GLY A 50 -0.75 6.65 -8.86
CA GLY A 50 0.63 6.61 -9.35
C GLY A 50 1.73 7.29 -8.52
N ASP A 51 1.41 8.00 -7.45
CA ASP A 51 2.42 8.64 -6.57
C ASP A 51 2.01 8.53 -5.09
N ALA A 52 1.07 7.65 -4.78
CA ALA A 52 0.58 7.47 -3.42
C ALA A 52 1.56 6.59 -2.61
N ARG A 53 1.75 6.95 -1.35
CA ARG A 53 2.36 6.08 -0.38
C ARG A 53 1.33 5.05 0.07
N ILE A 54 1.62 3.79 -0.12
CA ILE A 54 0.71 2.68 0.12
C ILE A 54 1.27 1.69 1.15
N ARG A 55 0.38 0.87 1.68
CA ARG A 55 0.71 -0.34 2.42
C ARG A 55 0.42 -1.54 1.54
N ALA A 56 1.42 -2.33 1.23
CA ALA A 56 1.23 -3.62 0.59
C ALA A 56 1.40 -4.73 1.61
N GLY A 57 0.45 -5.64 1.67
CA GLY A 57 0.51 -6.78 2.58
C GLY A 57 0.28 -8.07 1.86
N GLY A 58 1.00 -9.11 2.30
CA GLY A 58 0.90 -10.44 1.75
C GLY A 58 1.89 -11.38 2.42
N MET A 59 2.05 -12.56 1.84
CA MET A 59 3.00 -13.56 2.30
C MET A 59 4.29 -13.46 1.50
N VAL A 60 5.44 -13.50 2.18
CA VAL A 60 6.75 -13.53 1.51
C VAL A 60 6.91 -14.87 0.81
N VAL A 61 7.24 -14.84 -0.48
CA VAL A 61 7.47 -16.05 -1.27
C VAL A 61 8.78 -16.70 -0.82
N GLU A 62 8.73 -18.01 -0.54
CA GLU A 62 9.92 -18.77 -0.16
C GLU A 62 10.96 -18.82 -1.29
N GLY A 63 12.22 -18.58 -0.96
CA GLY A 63 13.32 -18.54 -1.92
C GLY A 63 13.39 -17.26 -2.76
N SER A 64 12.58 -16.25 -2.47
CA SER A 64 12.58 -14.98 -3.19
C SER A 64 13.54 -13.94 -2.63
N LEU A 65 14.02 -14.14 -1.41
CA LEU A 65 14.91 -13.20 -0.72
C LEU A 65 16.26 -13.11 -1.43
N LYS A 66 16.56 -11.91 -1.95
CA LYS A 66 17.87 -11.60 -2.54
C LYS A 66 18.54 -10.56 -1.66
N ASP A 67 19.59 -10.97 -1.00
CA ASP A 67 20.42 -10.12 -0.16
C ASP A 67 21.49 -9.47 -1.03
N SER A 68 21.27 -8.21 -1.37
CA SER A 68 22.19 -7.33 -2.07
C SER A 68 22.28 -5.99 -1.32
N LEU A 69 22.78 -4.93 -1.91
CA LEU A 69 22.78 -3.58 -1.31
C LEU A 69 21.38 -3.12 -0.93
N ASP A 70 20.40 -3.50 -1.74
CA ASP A 70 18.97 -3.37 -1.46
C ASP A 70 18.38 -4.78 -1.36
N VAL A 71 17.66 -5.05 -0.30
CA VAL A 71 17.01 -6.35 -0.10
C VAL A 71 15.77 -6.41 -0.98
N HIS A 72 15.72 -7.40 -1.85
CA HIS A 72 14.57 -7.66 -2.71
C HIS A 72 13.91 -8.96 -2.28
N PHE A 73 12.59 -8.95 -2.19
CA PHE A 73 11.79 -10.14 -1.95
C PHE A 73 10.41 -10.00 -2.57
N ASP A 74 9.79 -11.11 -2.86
CA ASP A 74 8.48 -11.15 -3.48
C ASP A 74 7.40 -11.40 -2.44
N VAL A 75 6.27 -10.72 -2.59
CA VAL A 75 5.10 -10.86 -1.73
C VAL A 75 3.90 -11.25 -2.57
N THR A 76 3.15 -12.24 -2.10
CA THR A 76 1.98 -12.77 -2.78
C THR A 76 0.74 -12.77 -1.91
N ASP A 77 -0.42 -12.64 -2.54
CA ASP A 77 -1.74 -12.90 -1.97
C ASP A 77 -2.31 -14.28 -2.38
N GLY A 78 -1.47 -15.11 -3.00
CA GLY A 78 -1.86 -16.41 -3.53
C GLY A 78 -2.32 -16.38 -5.00
N THR A 79 -2.52 -15.20 -5.57
CA THR A 79 -2.94 -15.02 -6.98
C THR A 79 -1.89 -14.27 -7.79
N HIS A 80 -1.40 -13.16 -7.26
CA HIS A 80 -0.38 -12.32 -7.90
C HIS A 80 0.80 -12.12 -6.97
N VAL A 81 1.90 -11.70 -7.56
CA VAL A 81 3.17 -11.46 -6.87
C VAL A 81 3.62 -10.02 -7.16
N VAL A 82 4.08 -9.33 -6.14
CA VAL A 82 4.71 -8.01 -6.26
C VAL A 82 6.07 -8.04 -5.60
N THR A 83 7.07 -7.54 -6.30
CA THR A 83 8.43 -7.41 -5.78
C THR A 83 8.52 -6.19 -4.89
N ILE A 84 9.13 -6.35 -3.73
CA ILE A 84 9.41 -5.28 -2.76
C ILE A 84 10.92 -5.08 -2.72
N ALA A 85 11.35 -3.83 -2.87
CA ALA A 85 12.73 -3.40 -2.66
C ALA A 85 12.81 -2.62 -1.34
N TYR A 86 13.72 -3.02 -0.46
CA TYR A 86 13.90 -2.40 0.85
C TYR A 86 15.38 -2.12 1.12
N SER A 87 15.72 -0.87 1.36
CA SER A 87 17.10 -0.40 1.59
C SER A 87 17.49 -0.38 3.07
N GLY A 88 16.70 -0.99 3.95
CA GLY A 88 16.92 -1.01 5.39
C GLY A 88 17.32 -2.38 5.92
N ILE A 89 17.45 -2.44 7.24
CA ILE A 89 17.69 -3.69 7.96
C ILE A 89 16.32 -4.37 8.14
N LEU A 90 16.19 -5.61 7.66
CA LEU A 90 14.98 -6.40 7.87
C LEU A 90 14.76 -6.65 9.38
N PRO A 91 13.49 -6.64 9.84
CA PRO A 91 13.19 -6.99 11.22
C PRO A 91 13.70 -8.38 11.58
N ASP A 92 14.13 -8.58 12.82
CA ASP A 92 14.63 -9.88 13.33
C ASP A 92 13.60 -11.02 13.17
N LEU A 93 12.33 -10.66 13.09
CA LEU A 93 11.20 -11.59 12.93
C LEU A 93 10.82 -11.83 11.46
N PHE A 94 11.50 -11.17 10.51
CA PHE A 94 11.27 -11.40 9.09
C PHE A 94 11.70 -12.81 8.70
N ARG A 95 10.79 -13.55 8.10
CA ARG A 95 11.04 -14.87 7.54
C ARG A 95 10.29 -15.05 6.23
N GLU A 96 10.86 -15.82 5.32
CA GLU A 96 10.16 -16.28 4.13
C GLU A 96 8.96 -17.15 4.53
N GLY A 97 7.88 -17.08 3.75
CA GLY A 97 6.62 -17.76 4.08
C GLY A 97 5.77 -17.10 5.15
N GLN A 98 6.18 -15.94 5.66
CA GLN A 98 5.47 -15.19 6.70
C GLN A 98 4.70 -14.02 6.12
N GLY A 99 3.58 -13.65 6.79
CA GLY A 99 2.82 -12.44 6.47
C GLY A 99 3.57 -11.17 6.88
N ILE A 100 3.71 -10.25 5.94
CA ILE A 100 4.31 -8.93 6.17
C ILE A 100 3.43 -7.80 5.65
N VAL A 101 3.71 -6.61 6.14
CA VAL A 101 3.17 -5.37 5.58
C VAL A 101 4.35 -4.46 5.28
N ALA A 102 4.49 -4.06 4.03
CA ALA A 102 5.49 -3.10 3.59
C ALA A 102 4.82 -1.75 3.30
N LEU A 103 5.44 -0.68 3.74
CA LEU A 103 5.02 0.70 3.52
C LEU A 103 5.99 1.37 2.58
N GLY A 104 5.50 1.91 1.47
CA GLY A 104 6.35 2.54 0.49
C GLY A 104 5.60 3.13 -0.70
N ARG A 105 6.31 3.37 -1.79
CA ARG A 105 5.77 3.87 -3.06
C ARG A 105 6.06 2.90 -4.19
N LEU A 106 5.10 2.78 -5.08
CA LEU A 106 5.25 1.98 -6.28
C LEU A 106 6.09 2.77 -7.31
N ASP A 107 7.09 2.12 -7.88
CA ASP A 107 7.85 2.70 -8.99
C ASP A 107 7.19 2.43 -10.36
N ALA A 108 7.79 2.96 -11.43
CA ALA A 108 7.28 2.82 -12.80
C ALA A 108 7.31 1.36 -13.30
N GLU A 109 8.16 0.51 -12.72
CA GLU A 109 8.33 -0.90 -13.05
C GLU A 109 7.35 -1.81 -12.29
N GLY A 110 6.58 -1.25 -11.34
CA GLY A 110 5.66 -2.00 -10.50
C GLY A 110 6.31 -2.64 -9.28
N VAL A 111 7.53 -2.22 -8.93
CA VAL A 111 8.24 -2.61 -7.71
C VAL A 111 7.89 -1.65 -6.58
N LEU A 112 7.54 -2.17 -5.42
CA LEU A 112 7.29 -1.35 -4.24
C LEU A 112 8.60 -0.98 -3.56
N GLN A 113 8.96 0.28 -3.64
CA GLN A 113 10.10 0.85 -2.90
C GLN A 113 9.66 1.08 -1.45
N ALA A 114 9.99 0.14 -0.58
CA ALA A 114 9.57 0.17 0.81
C ALA A 114 10.48 1.04 1.67
N ASP A 115 9.88 1.91 2.46
CA ASP A 115 10.55 2.69 3.51
C ASP A 115 10.54 1.94 4.84
N GLU A 116 9.56 1.08 5.05
CA GLU A 116 9.35 0.32 6.27
C GLU A 116 8.76 -1.05 5.97
N VAL A 117 9.26 -2.08 6.63
CA VAL A 117 8.74 -3.45 6.56
C VAL A 117 8.40 -3.91 7.96
N LEU A 118 7.17 -4.33 8.15
CA LEU A 118 6.63 -4.83 9.41
C LEU A 118 6.35 -6.33 9.26
N ALA A 119 7.09 -7.17 9.96
CA ALA A 119 6.78 -8.58 10.10
C ALA A 119 5.87 -8.78 11.32
N LYS A 120 4.77 -9.50 11.15
CA LYS A 120 3.86 -9.80 12.27
C LYS A 120 4.33 -11.02 13.05
N HIS A 121 4.29 -10.91 14.37
CA HIS A 121 4.79 -11.90 15.30
C HIS A 121 3.91 -13.15 15.43
N ASP A 122 2.66 -13.10 15.01
CA ASP A 122 1.70 -14.19 15.13
C ASP A 122 1.71 -15.04 13.86
N GLU A 123 2.21 -16.26 13.95
CA GLU A 123 2.12 -17.28 12.90
C GLU A 123 0.66 -17.60 12.52
N GLU A 124 -0.31 -17.12 13.29
CA GLU A 124 -1.74 -17.38 13.15
C GLU A 124 -2.57 -16.13 12.77
N TYR A 125 -1.97 -14.92 12.78
CA TYR A 125 -2.68 -13.69 12.41
C TYR A 125 -2.50 -13.34 10.94
N MET A 126 -3.40 -13.83 10.12
CA MET A 126 -3.59 -13.37 8.77
C MET A 126 -4.54 -12.17 8.79
N PRO A 127 -4.16 -11.00 8.26
CA PRO A 127 -5.10 -9.88 8.13
C PRO A 127 -6.38 -10.34 7.43
N PRO A 128 -7.58 -9.89 7.88
CA PRO A 128 -8.85 -10.38 7.31
C PRO A 128 -8.94 -10.21 5.80
N GLU A 129 -8.33 -9.15 5.26
CA GLU A 129 -8.29 -8.87 3.83
C GLU A 129 -7.45 -9.90 3.06
N VAL A 130 -6.30 -10.29 3.60
CA VAL A 130 -5.41 -11.30 3.01
C VAL A 130 -6.03 -12.69 3.15
N ALA A 131 -6.63 -13.00 4.30
CA ALA A 131 -7.35 -14.25 4.53
C ALA A 131 -8.50 -14.42 3.53
N LYS A 132 -9.25 -13.35 3.27
CA LYS A 132 -10.34 -13.35 2.30
C LYS A 132 -9.82 -13.55 0.88
N ALA A 133 -8.79 -12.84 0.47
CA ALA A 133 -8.17 -12.98 -0.85
C ALA A 133 -7.62 -14.40 -1.09
N MET A 134 -6.98 -14.99 -0.08
CA MET A 134 -6.48 -16.37 -0.16
C MET A 134 -7.60 -17.41 -0.19
N ASN A 135 -8.68 -17.20 0.54
CA ASN A 135 -9.85 -18.09 0.49
C ASN A 135 -10.55 -18.01 -0.86
N ASP A 136 -10.70 -16.80 -1.41
CA ASP A 136 -11.28 -16.59 -2.74
C ASP A 136 -10.39 -17.22 -3.84
N ALA A 137 -9.07 -17.12 -3.74
CA ALA A 137 -8.13 -17.75 -4.64
C ALA A 137 -8.16 -19.29 -4.54
N LYS A 138 -8.27 -19.84 -3.33
CA LYS A 138 -8.44 -21.29 -3.10
C LYS A 138 -9.77 -21.79 -3.66
N ALA A 139 -10.86 -21.06 -3.46
CA ALA A 139 -12.18 -21.39 -3.99
C ALA A 139 -12.16 -21.40 -5.53
N LYS A 140 -11.51 -20.41 -6.14
CA LYS A 140 -11.36 -20.31 -7.60
C LYS A 140 -10.52 -21.44 -8.17
N LYS A 141 -9.43 -21.82 -7.50
CA LYS A 141 -8.57 -22.95 -7.90
C LYS A 141 -9.26 -24.32 -7.71
N ALA A 142 -10.12 -24.45 -6.69
CA ALA A 142 -10.93 -25.65 -6.49
C ALA A 142 -12.05 -25.77 -7.55
N ALA A 143 -12.60 -24.66 -8.01
CA ALA A 143 -13.60 -24.66 -9.08
C ALA A 143 -13.01 -24.96 -10.46
N ASP A 144 -11.75 -24.54 -10.70
CA ASP A 144 -11.04 -24.78 -11.98
C ASP A 144 -10.34 -26.16 -12.04
N GLY A 145 -10.14 -26.80 -10.88
CA GLY A 145 -9.46 -28.09 -10.75
C GLY A 145 -10.37 -29.31 -10.59
N ALA A 146 -11.69 -29.18 -10.78
CA ALA A 146 -12.60 -30.33 -10.78
C ALA A 146 -12.45 -31.11 -12.10
N PRO A 147 -11.93 -32.36 -12.10
CA PRO A 147 -11.94 -33.16 -13.31
C PRO A 147 -13.39 -33.45 -13.70
N ALA A 148 -13.71 -33.16 -14.94
CA ALA A 148 -14.96 -33.62 -15.54
C ALA A 148 -15.01 -35.15 -15.41
N SER A 149 -15.79 -35.63 -14.46
CA SER A 149 -16.12 -37.03 -14.32
C SER A 149 -17.11 -37.35 -15.44
N ASN A 150 -16.60 -37.94 -16.51
CA ASN A 150 -17.40 -38.65 -17.49
C ASN A 150 -17.86 -39.96 -16.86
N TYR A 151 -19.15 -40.08 -16.67
CA TYR A 151 -19.92 -41.32 -16.80
C TYR A 151 -21.24 -41.01 -17.45
#